data_70d4027b7a05b1d6f1ac07997ce9f86c
#
_entry.id   70d4027b7a05b1d6f1ac07997ce9f86c
#
_cell.length_a   1.000
_cell.length_b   1.000
_cell.length_c   1.000
_cell.angle_alpha   90.00
_cell.angle_beta   90.00
_cell.angle_gamma   90.00
#
_symmetry.space_group_name_H-M   'P 1'
#
loop_
_entity.id
_entity.type
_entity.pdbx_description
1 polymer ?
#
loop_
_entity_poly.entity_id
_entity_poly.type
_entity_poly.pdbx_seq_one_letter_code
_entity_poly.pdbx_strand_id
1 'polypeptide(L)'
;RRLGKEMELFHFQEEAPGMVFWHPNGWTIYREMEDYMRRKLDKAGYREIKTPQVVDRKLWEASGHWDKYRENMFITEIDEEHANEKRMNALKPMNCPCHVQVFNQGIKSYRDLPLRLAEFGSCHRYEAHGALHGLMRVRGFTQDDAHIFCTEDQIEQECAAFIDLLSDIYRDTGFSKFDIKLSTRPEVRVGSDEVWDKAEAALEKAILNVRNDFELDPGEGAFYGPKLDFKLTDAIGREWQCGTFQADFNLPER
;
A
#
# COMPACT_ATOMS: atom_id res chain seq x y z
N ARG A 1 -14.39 1.48 -19.33
CA ARG A 1 -13.82 1.10 -20.65
C ARG A 1 -14.27 2.04 -21.77
N ARG A 2 -15.58 2.29 -21.92
CA ARG A 2 -16.11 3.14 -22.99
C ARG A 2 -15.52 4.55 -22.96
N LEU A 3 -15.62 5.27 -21.84
CA LEU A 3 -15.08 6.62 -21.71
C LEU A 3 -13.56 6.68 -21.90
N GLY A 4 -12.83 5.70 -21.39
CA GLY A 4 -11.37 5.62 -21.59
C GLY A 4 -10.97 5.60 -23.07
N LYS A 5 -11.77 4.91 -23.91
CA LYS A 5 -11.56 4.86 -25.36
C LYS A 5 -12.08 6.11 -26.08
N GLU A 6 -13.32 6.51 -25.79
CA GLU A 6 -13.96 7.67 -26.46
C GLU A 6 -13.24 9.00 -26.19
N MET A 7 -12.67 9.15 -25.00
CA MET A 7 -11.92 10.34 -24.58
C MET A 7 -10.40 10.21 -24.78
N GLU A 8 -9.94 9.12 -25.37
CA GLU A 8 -8.52 8.83 -25.60
C GLU A 8 -7.68 8.95 -24.31
N LEU A 9 -8.13 8.30 -23.22
CA LEU A 9 -7.48 8.43 -21.93
C LEU A 9 -6.33 7.43 -21.75
N PHE A 10 -6.54 6.17 -22.17
CA PHE A 10 -5.56 5.08 -22.01
C PHE A 10 -5.91 3.87 -22.87
N HIS A 11 -4.93 2.96 -23.02
CA HIS A 11 -5.17 1.63 -23.58
C HIS A 11 -4.32 0.56 -22.87
N PHE A 12 -4.65 -0.70 -23.16
CA PHE A 12 -3.86 -1.88 -22.84
C PHE A 12 -3.48 -2.61 -24.11
N GLN A 13 -2.31 -3.26 -24.11
CA GLN A 13 -1.85 -4.09 -25.23
C GLN A 13 -1.07 -5.31 -24.75
N GLU A 14 -0.84 -6.26 -25.64
CA GLU A 14 -0.29 -7.58 -25.31
C GLU A 14 1.16 -7.54 -24.81
N GLU A 15 1.96 -6.57 -25.27
CA GLU A 15 3.36 -6.44 -24.88
C GLU A 15 3.55 -6.00 -23.42
N ALA A 16 2.49 -5.46 -22.78
CA ALA A 16 2.50 -5.08 -21.39
C ALA A 16 1.17 -5.46 -20.71
N PRO A 17 0.90 -6.75 -20.52
CA PRO A 17 -0.40 -7.22 -20.01
C PRO A 17 -0.64 -6.74 -18.59
N GLY A 18 -1.77 -6.06 -18.39
CA GLY A 18 -2.14 -5.48 -17.09
C GLY A 18 -1.37 -4.22 -16.72
N MET A 19 -0.67 -3.60 -17.66
CA MET A 19 -0.01 -2.30 -17.48
C MET A 19 -0.63 -1.26 -18.40
N VAL A 20 -0.79 -0.04 -17.91
CA VAL A 20 -1.57 1.01 -18.59
C VAL A 20 -0.68 1.88 -19.44
N PHE A 21 -1.07 2.08 -20.69
CA PHE A 21 -0.51 3.11 -21.56
C PHE A 21 -1.38 4.36 -21.46
N TRP A 22 -0.90 5.38 -20.76
CA TRP A 22 -1.62 6.64 -20.57
C TRP A 22 -1.44 7.56 -21.78
N HIS A 23 -2.55 8.01 -22.37
CA HIS A 23 -2.55 9.02 -23.42
C HIS A 23 -2.49 10.44 -22.81
N PRO A 24 -2.22 11.47 -23.61
CA PRO A 24 -2.11 12.84 -23.08
C PRO A 24 -3.32 13.30 -22.26
N ASN A 25 -4.55 12.99 -22.70
CA ASN A 25 -5.77 13.34 -21.96
C ASN A 25 -5.87 12.61 -20.64
N GLY A 26 -5.58 11.29 -20.64
CA GLY A 26 -5.59 10.48 -19.44
C GLY A 26 -4.47 10.85 -18.47
N TRP A 27 -3.30 11.17 -19.00
CA TRP A 27 -2.17 11.62 -18.18
C TRP A 27 -2.43 12.98 -17.52
N THR A 28 -3.16 13.86 -18.17
CA THR A 28 -3.60 15.12 -17.56
C THR A 28 -4.49 14.88 -16.34
N ILE A 29 -5.49 13.99 -16.45
CA ILE A 29 -6.36 13.62 -15.32
C ILE A 29 -5.54 12.97 -14.20
N TYR A 30 -4.63 12.07 -14.57
CA TYR A 30 -3.75 11.40 -13.62
C TYR A 30 -2.93 12.40 -12.78
N ARG A 31 -2.29 13.36 -13.44
CA ARG A 31 -1.50 14.40 -12.77
C ARG A 31 -2.33 15.29 -11.86
N GLU A 32 -3.54 15.67 -12.27
CA GLU A 32 -4.45 16.47 -11.43
C GLU A 32 -4.85 15.71 -10.16
N MET A 33 -5.09 14.39 -10.26
CA MET A 33 -5.36 13.54 -9.09
C MET A 33 -4.13 13.43 -8.19
N GLU A 34 -2.95 13.23 -8.76
CA GLU A 34 -1.69 13.14 -8.01
C GLU A 34 -1.39 14.46 -7.29
N ASP A 35 -1.56 15.59 -7.95
CA ASP A 35 -1.36 16.92 -7.36
C ASP A 35 -2.41 17.23 -6.27
N TYR A 36 -3.65 16.77 -6.45
CA TYR A 36 -4.69 16.83 -5.42
C TYR A 36 -4.27 16.05 -4.17
N MET A 37 -3.85 14.80 -4.33
CA MET A 37 -3.39 13.96 -3.22
C MET A 37 -2.17 14.57 -2.53
N ARG A 38 -1.20 15.08 -3.29
CA ARG A 38 -0.02 15.75 -2.73
C ARG A 38 -0.40 16.91 -1.82
N ARG A 39 -1.32 17.78 -2.25
CA ARG A 39 -1.81 18.89 -1.43
C ARG A 39 -2.50 18.41 -0.14
N LYS A 40 -3.28 17.31 -0.20
CA LYS A 40 -3.93 16.72 0.98
C LYS A 40 -2.91 16.16 1.96
N LEU A 41 -1.92 15.41 1.46
CA LEU A 41 -0.86 14.81 2.27
C LEU A 41 0.05 15.86 2.91
N ASP A 42 0.47 16.87 2.15
CA ASP A 42 1.28 17.99 2.67
C ASP A 42 0.56 18.71 3.82
N LYS A 43 -0.72 19.03 3.63
CA LYS A 43 -1.55 19.66 4.67
C LYS A 43 -1.71 18.77 5.91
N ALA A 44 -1.73 17.45 5.75
CA ALA A 44 -1.80 16.49 6.84
C ALA A 44 -0.43 16.17 7.48
N GLY A 45 0.65 16.84 7.05
CA GLY A 45 1.98 16.71 7.63
C GLY A 45 2.77 15.49 7.17
N TYR A 46 2.40 14.89 6.03
CA TYR A 46 3.19 13.85 5.39
C TYR A 46 4.35 14.47 4.61
N ARG A 47 5.50 13.82 4.65
CA ARG A 47 6.71 14.21 3.92
C ARG A 47 6.91 13.27 2.74
N GLU A 48 6.89 13.81 1.52
CA GLU A 48 7.05 13.01 0.31
C GLU A 48 8.51 12.54 0.16
N ILE A 49 8.66 11.25 -0.15
CA ILE A 49 9.93 10.59 -0.48
C ILE A 49 9.82 9.88 -1.81
N LYS A 50 10.96 9.43 -2.34
CA LYS A 50 11.03 8.59 -3.53
C LYS A 50 12.04 7.49 -3.33
N THR A 51 11.63 6.24 -3.56
CA THR A 51 12.48 5.06 -3.38
C THR A 51 12.68 4.30 -4.70
N PRO A 52 13.74 3.49 -4.82
CA PRO A 52 14.02 2.72 -6.03
C PRO A 52 12.91 1.74 -6.39
N GLN A 53 12.70 1.51 -7.69
CA GLN A 53 11.72 0.53 -8.18
C GLN A 53 12.31 -0.89 -8.29
N VAL A 54 13.58 -1.00 -8.64
CA VAL A 54 14.31 -2.28 -8.75
C VAL A 54 15.21 -2.40 -7.53
N VAL A 55 15.02 -3.46 -6.76
CA VAL A 55 15.69 -3.65 -5.47
C VAL A 55 16.24 -5.06 -5.36
N ASP A 56 17.44 -5.18 -4.78
CA ASP A 56 18.13 -6.45 -4.59
C ASP A 56 17.31 -7.43 -3.71
N ARG A 57 17.40 -8.70 -4.04
CA ARG A 57 16.78 -9.83 -3.34
C ARG A 57 16.94 -9.77 -1.82
N LYS A 58 18.11 -9.34 -1.33
CA LYS A 58 18.43 -9.31 0.10
C LYS A 58 17.44 -8.49 0.94
N LEU A 59 16.95 -7.36 0.38
CA LEU A 59 15.95 -6.56 1.08
C LEU A 59 14.61 -7.28 1.18
N TRP A 60 14.23 -8.01 0.14
CA TRP A 60 13.00 -8.80 0.11
C TRP A 60 13.06 -10.03 1.02
N GLU A 61 14.23 -10.64 1.18
CA GLU A 61 14.48 -11.71 2.15
C GLU A 61 14.37 -11.18 3.58
N ALA A 62 15.04 -10.08 3.89
CA ALA A 62 15.01 -9.46 5.21
C ALA A 62 13.57 -9.10 5.65
N SER A 63 12.75 -8.58 4.74
CA SER A 63 11.36 -8.20 5.01
C SER A 63 10.37 -9.37 4.96
N GLY A 64 10.79 -10.57 4.56
CA GLY A 64 9.94 -11.75 4.42
C GLY A 64 9.10 -11.82 3.14
N HIS A 65 9.16 -10.81 2.28
CA HIS A 65 8.42 -10.80 1.02
C HIS A 65 8.90 -11.89 0.06
N TRP A 66 10.20 -12.20 0.06
CA TRP A 66 10.77 -13.23 -0.79
C TRP A 66 10.18 -14.61 -0.54
N ASP A 67 9.93 -14.94 0.72
CA ASP A 67 9.38 -16.24 1.11
C ASP A 67 7.86 -16.32 1.01
N LYS A 68 7.17 -15.22 1.29
CA LYS A 68 5.70 -15.18 1.45
C LYS A 68 4.96 -14.59 0.26
N TYR A 69 5.65 -13.85 -0.62
CA TYR A 69 5.03 -13.07 -1.70
C TYR A 69 5.70 -13.27 -3.06
N ARG A 70 6.70 -14.13 -3.17
CA ARG A 70 7.53 -14.32 -4.36
C ARG A 70 6.73 -14.59 -5.64
N GLU A 71 5.65 -15.37 -5.55
CA GLU A 71 4.81 -15.72 -6.72
C GLU A 71 4.16 -14.50 -7.38
N ASN A 72 4.00 -13.41 -6.61
CA ASN A 72 3.43 -12.16 -7.08
C ASN A 72 4.50 -11.11 -7.43
N MET A 73 5.77 -11.47 -7.51
CA MET A 73 6.86 -10.53 -7.80
C MET A 73 7.40 -10.70 -9.21
N PHE A 74 7.69 -9.58 -9.87
CA PHE A 74 8.51 -9.56 -11.08
C PHE A 74 9.98 -9.64 -10.68
N ILE A 75 10.63 -10.76 -10.99
CA ILE A 75 12.03 -11.03 -10.64
C ILE A 75 12.86 -10.87 -11.89
N THR A 76 14.00 -10.18 -11.76
CA THR A 76 14.99 -10.00 -12.83
C THR A 76 16.32 -10.62 -12.42
N GLU A 77 16.98 -11.29 -13.35
CA GLU A 77 18.33 -11.83 -13.19
C GLU A 77 19.29 -10.98 -14.01
N ILE A 78 20.43 -10.63 -13.40
CA ILE A 78 21.52 -9.91 -14.09
C ILE A 78 22.74 -10.82 -14.10
N ASP A 79 23.23 -11.13 -15.30
CA ASP A 79 24.50 -11.81 -15.49
C ASP A 79 25.64 -10.79 -15.36
N GLU A 80 26.45 -10.91 -14.31
CA GLU A 80 27.69 -10.14 -14.17
C GLU A 80 28.85 -11.01 -14.68
N GLU A 81 29.61 -10.53 -15.66
CA GLU A 81 30.67 -11.28 -16.38
C GLU A 81 31.75 -11.92 -15.48
N HIS A 82 31.87 -11.47 -14.23
CA HIS A 82 32.88 -11.94 -13.27
C HIS A 82 32.31 -12.40 -11.93
N ALA A 83 31.00 -12.53 -11.79
CA ALA A 83 30.36 -13.02 -10.56
C ALA A 83 30.16 -14.53 -10.61
N ASN A 84 30.45 -15.22 -9.50
CA ASN A 84 30.20 -16.64 -9.37
C ASN A 84 28.71 -16.99 -9.28
N GLU A 85 27.83 -16.00 -9.02
CA GLU A 85 26.39 -16.16 -8.92
C GLU A 85 25.67 -15.02 -9.64
N LYS A 86 24.53 -15.33 -10.24
CA LYS A 86 23.63 -14.33 -10.84
C LYS A 86 23.04 -13.42 -9.78
N ARG A 87 23.07 -12.13 -10.02
CA ARG A 87 22.41 -11.18 -9.15
C ARG A 87 20.91 -11.15 -9.42
N MET A 88 20.12 -11.39 -8.38
CA MET A 88 18.67 -11.36 -8.45
C MET A 88 18.13 -10.07 -7.85
N ASN A 89 17.26 -9.41 -8.60
CA ASN A 89 16.52 -8.23 -8.15
C ASN A 89 15.02 -8.47 -8.39
N ALA A 90 14.19 -7.64 -7.80
CA ALA A 90 12.76 -7.60 -8.10
C ALA A 90 12.28 -6.16 -8.27
N LEU A 91 11.26 -5.99 -9.13
CA LEU A 91 10.47 -4.77 -9.11
C LEU A 91 9.64 -4.77 -7.81
N LYS A 92 9.65 -3.66 -7.08
CA LYS A 92 8.96 -3.60 -5.80
C LYS A 92 7.45 -3.83 -5.95
N PRO A 93 6.89 -4.81 -5.22
CA PRO A 93 5.45 -5.04 -5.16
C PRO A 93 4.77 -4.15 -4.12
N MET A 94 5.55 -3.60 -3.19
CA MET A 94 5.15 -2.76 -2.06
C MET A 94 6.26 -1.77 -1.72
N ASN A 95 5.92 -0.67 -1.06
CA ASN A 95 6.89 0.36 -0.68
C ASN A 95 7.49 0.15 0.73
N CYS A 96 6.85 -0.66 1.58
CA CYS A 96 7.16 -0.82 3.00
C CYS A 96 8.66 -1.02 3.31
N PRO A 97 9.38 -2.00 2.72
CA PRO A 97 10.78 -2.21 3.05
C PRO A 97 11.67 -1.02 2.68
N CYS A 98 11.35 -0.33 1.57
CA CYS A 98 12.11 0.84 1.13
C CYS A 98 11.90 2.04 2.07
N HIS A 99 10.68 2.25 2.56
CA HIS A 99 10.38 3.32 3.52
C HIS A 99 11.09 3.08 4.86
N VAL A 100 11.16 1.83 5.32
CA VAL A 100 11.95 1.46 6.50
C VAL A 100 13.43 1.79 6.30
N GLN A 101 13.99 1.55 5.10
CA GLN A 101 15.38 1.93 4.82
C GLN A 101 15.60 3.46 4.89
N VAL A 102 14.64 4.26 4.44
CA VAL A 102 14.69 5.73 4.59
C VAL A 102 14.61 6.12 6.07
N PHE A 103 13.70 5.49 6.82
CA PHE A 103 13.56 5.72 8.25
C PHE A 103 14.84 5.39 9.01
N ASN A 104 15.54 4.32 8.65
CA ASN A 104 16.77 3.87 9.30
C ASN A 104 17.99 4.76 9.04
N GLN A 105 17.90 5.76 8.15
CA GLN A 105 19.00 6.70 7.93
C GLN A 105 19.09 7.73 9.06
N GLY A 106 20.30 7.85 9.63
CA GLY A 106 20.59 8.80 10.71
C GLY A 106 20.06 8.37 12.08
N ILE A 107 20.42 9.13 13.09
CA ILE A 107 19.96 8.92 14.47
C ILE A 107 18.61 9.62 14.64
N LYS A 108 17.62 8.89 15.14
CA LYS A 108 16.29 9.41 15.46
C LYS A 108 15.99 9.31 16.94
N SER A 109 15.24 10.27 17.43
CA SER A 109 14.72 10.28 18.79
C SER A 109 13.24 9.94 18.78
N TYR A 110 12.74 9.37 19.87
CA TYR A 110 11.29 9.21 20.06
C TYR A 110 10.52 10.54 19.98
N ARG A 111 11.20 11.67 20.15
CA ARG A 111 10.61 13.02 20.01
C ARG A 111 10.36 13.42 18.55
N ASP A 112 10.97 12.70 17.59
CA ASP A 112 10.75 12.93 16.17
C ASP A 112 9.50 12.21 15.66
N LEU A 113 8.86 11.39 16.52
CA LEU A 113 7.65 10.64 16.22
C LEU A 113 6.37 11.40 16.61
N PRO A 114 5.28 11.25 15.87
CA PRO A 114 5.14 10.42 14.67
C PRO A 114 5.83 11.03 13.45
N LEU A 115 6.50 10.20 12.66
CA LEU A 115 7.07 10.58 11.38
C LEU A 115 6.25 9.95 10.24
N ARG A 116 5.67 10.78 9.39
CA ARG A 116 4.82 10.36 8.27
C ARG A 116 5.58 10.53 6.97
N LEU A 117 5.95 9.42 6.32
CA LEU A 117 6.61 9.40 5.02
C LEU A 117 5.62 8.90 3.97
N ALA A 118 5.44 9.65 2.89
CA ALA A 118 4.54 9.31 1.80
C ALA A 118 5.29 9.18 0.47
N GLU A 119 4.79 8.33 -0.41
CA GLU A 119 5.36 8.13 -1.74
C GLU A 119 4.24 7.84 -2.76
N PHE A 120 4.29 8.51 -3.92
CA PHE A 120 3.62 8.01 -5.11
C PHE A 120 4.49 6.90 -5.69
N GLY A 121 4.30 5.71 -5.11
CA GLY A 121 5.15 4.53 -5.34
C GLY A 121 4.68 3.73 -6.55
N SER A 122 5.54 3.59 -7.56
CA SER A 122 5.28 2.70 -8.69
C SER A 122 5.55 1.25 -8.28
N CYS A 123 4.50 0.46 -8.15
CA CYS A 123 4.53 -0.93 -7.72
C CYS A 123 4.12 -1.88 -8.85
N HIS A 124 4.70 -3.08 -8.82
CA HIS A 124 4.41 -4.11 -9.82
C HIS A 124 4.13 -5.45 -9.13
N ARG A 125 2.99 -6.05 -9.47
CA ARG A 125 2.56 -7.36 -8.95
C ARG A 125 2.20 -8.28 -10.08
N TYR A 126 2.74 -9.49 -10.08
CA TYR A 126 2.43 -10.50 -11.09
C TYR A 126 1.06 -11.12 -10.81
N GLU A 127 0.01 -10.36 -11.06
CA GLU A 127 -1.37 -10.83 -10.95
C GLU A 127 -1.66 -11.87 -12.05
N ALA A 128 -2.39 -12.94 -11.70
CA ALA A 128 -2.83 -13.93 -12.67
C ALA A 128 -3.63 -13.28 -13.81
N HIS A 129 -3.46 -13.76 -15.04
CA HIS A 129 -4.13 -13.17 -16.22
C HIS A 129 -5.66 -13.08 -16.06
N GLY A 130 -6.29 -14.12 -15.50
CA GLY A 130 -7.73 -14.14 -15.23
C GLY A 130 -8.21 -13.18 -14.14
N ALA A 131 -7.31 -12.64 -13.32
CA ALA A 131 -7.66 -11.68 -12.28
C ALA A 131 -7.64 -10.22 -12.78
N LEU A 132 -7.06 -9.94 -13.95
CA LEU A 132 -6.94 -8.58 -14.48
C LEU A 132 -8.31 -7.99 -14.81
N HIS A 133 -8.57 -6.75 -14.37
CA HIS A 133 -9.87 -6.11 -14.55
C HIS A 133 -9.76 -4.59 -14.79
N GLY A 134 -9.68 -4.17 -16.03
CA GLY A 134 -9.61 -2.74 -16.43
C GLY A 134 -8.51 -2.00 -15.67
N LEU A 135 -8.84 -0.84 -15.11
CA LEU A 135 -7.95 -0.08 -14.21
C LEU A 135 -8.02 -0.55 -12.74
N MET A 136 -8.97 -1.42 -12.40
CA MET A 136 -9.22 -1.81 -11.01
C MET A 136 -8.27 -2.89 -10.51
N ARG A 137 -7.80 -3.78 -11.40
CA ARG A 137 -6.80 -4.80 -11.07
C ARG A 137 -5.79 -4.94 -12.19
N VAL A 138 -4.60 -4.45 -11.94
CA VAL A 138 -3.51 -4.28 -12.91
C VAL A 138 -2.22 -4.89 -12.36
N ARG A 139 -1.21 -5.05 -13.21
CA ARG A 139 0.12 -5.52 -12.81
C ARG A 139 1.11 -4.39 -12.51
N GLY A 140 0.91 -3.22 -13.10
CA GLY A 140 1.69 -2.01 -12.84
C GLY A 140 0.77 -0.87 -12.42
N PHE A 141 1.03 -0.26 -11.27
CA PHE A 141 0.17 0.79 -10.69
C PHE A 141 0.99 1.71 -9.80
N THR A 142 0.45 2.89 -9.53
CA THR A 142 1.00 3.82 -8.55
C THR A 142 0.10 3.82 -7.31
N GLN A 143 0.71 3.69 -6.14
CA GLN A 143 0.04 3.87 -4.86
C GLN A 143 0.39 5.24 -4.28
N ASP A 144 -0.58 5.96 -3.77
CA ASP A 144 -0.40 7.04 -2.82
C ASP A 144 -0.23 6.42 -1.42
N ASP A 145 0.92 5.84 -1.20
CA ASP A 145 1.24 5.03 -0.03
C ASP A 145 2.01 5.85 1.00
N ALA A 146 1.78 5.56 2.28
CA ALA A 146 2.48 6.21 3.37
C ALA A 146 2.81 5.23 4.50
N HIS A 147 3.91 5.51 5.19
CA HIS A 147 4.31 4.80 6.40
C HIS A 147 4.44 5.79 7.55
N ILE A 148 3.67 5.55 8.60
CA ILE A 148 3.65 6.35 9.82
C ILE A 148 4.48 5.61 10.86
N PHE A 149 5.67 6.12 11.14
CA PHE A 149 6.53 5.62 12.21
C PHE A 149 6.11 6.33 13.50
N CYS A 150 5.60 5.56 14.45
CA CYS A 150 5.04 6.10 15.68
C CYS A 150 5.27 5.15 16.86
N THR A 151 5.10 5.64 18.08
CA THR A 151 5.04 4.81 19.28
C THR A 151 3.65 4.17 19.40
N GLU A 152 3.53 3.12 20.20
CA GLU A 152 2.27 2.38 20.35
C GLU A 152 1.13 3.26 20.88
N ASP A 153 1.43 4.16 21.80
CA ASP A 153 0.47 5.12 22.38
C ASP A 153 -0.02 6.17 21.36
N GLN A 154 0.69 6.35 20.23
CA GLN A 154 0.28 7.25 19.15
C GLN A 154 -0.63 6.58 18.11
N ILE A 155 -0.74 5.26 18.07
CA ILE A 155 -1.50 4.52 17.03
C ILE A 155 -2.95 4.98 16.97
N GLU A 156 -3.61 5.15 18.11
CA GLU A 156 -5.01 5.58 18.18
C GLU A 156 -5.22 6.96 17.53
N GLN A 157 -4.36 7.91 17.84
CA GLN A 157 -4.42 9.25 17.27
C GLN A 157 -4.11 9.25 15.76
N GLU A 158 -3.12 8.47 15.33
CA GLU A 158 -2.76 8.35 13.91
C GLU A 158 -3.86 7.66 13.09
N CYS A 159 -4.51 6.63 13.66
CA CYS A 159 -5.66 5.97 13.05
C CYS A 159 -6.84 6.94 12.86
N ALA A 160 -7.16 7.72 13.89
CA ALA A 160 -8.23 8.73 13.80
C ALA A 160 -7.92 9.79 12.73
N ALA A 161 -6.70 10.33 12.73
CA ALA A 161 -6.26 11.32 11.73
C ALA A 161 -6.30 10.75 10.29
N PHE A 162 -5.92 9.48 10.12
CA PHE A 162 -6.00 8.80 8.82
C PHE A 162 -7.46 8.64 8.35
N ILE A 163 -8.37 8.22 9.22
CA ILE A 163 -9.79 8.05 8.87
C ILE A 163 -10.42 9.38 8.49
N ASP A 164 -10.09 10.47 9.18
CA ASP A 164 -10.56 11.81 8.86
C ASP A 164 -10.05 12.25 7.47
N LEU A 165 -8.77 12.06 7.19
CA LEU A 165 -8.17 12.36 5.89
C LEU A 165 -8.80 11.54 4.76
N LEU A 166 -8.95 10.24 4.96
CA LEU A 166 -9.57 9.33 4.01
C LEU A 166 -11.03 9.72 3.72
N SER A 167 -11.80 10.03 4.77
CA SER A 167 -13.19 10.47 4.66
C SER A 167 -13.33 11.76 3.86
N ASP A 168 -12.40 12.68 4.06
CA ASP A 168 -12.34 13.95 3.32
C ASP A 168 -12.06 13.73 1.83
N ILE A 169 -11.09 12.87 1.52
CA ILE A 169 -10.73 12.50 0.15
C ILE A 169 -11.90 11.79 -0.55
N TYR A 170 -12.53 10.83 0.12
CA TYR A 170 -13.67 10.10 -0.47
C TYR A 170 -14.85 11.03 -0.75
N ARG A 171 -15.15 11.93 0.18
CA ARG A 171 -16.21 12.95 -0.04
C ARG A 171 -15.90 13.86 -1.22
N ASP A 172 -14.67 14.34 -1.35
CA ASP A 172 -14.25 15.19 -2.47
C ASP A 172 -14.33 14.46 -3.82
N THR A 173 -14.15 13.13 -3.80
CA THR A 173 -14.28 12.28 -5.00
C THR A 173 -15.70 11.73 -5.24
N GLY A 174 -16.68 12.16 -4.42
CA GLY A 174 -18.11 11.85 -4.61
C GLY A 174 -18.61 10.65 -3.83
N PHE A 175 -17.81 10.06 -2.92
CA PHE A 175 -18.22 8.95 -2.08
C PHE A 175 -18.54 9.44 -0.67
N SER A 176 -19.82 9.40 -0.30
CA SER A 176 -20.29 9.80 1.04
C SER A 176 -20.29 8.67 2.08
N LYS A 177 -20.13 7.43 1.62
CA LYS A 177 -20.17 6.23 2.45
C LYS A 177 -19.06 5.27 2.07
N PHE A 178 -18.51 4.59 3.07
CA PHE A 178 -17.57 3.49 2.90
C PHE A 178 -17.72 2.52 4.08
N ASP A 179 -17.44 1.25 3.81
CA ASP A 179 -17.45 0.20 4.81
C ASP A 179 -16.05 -0.07 5.33
N ILE A 180 -15.94 -0.44 6.60
CA ILE A 180 -14.66 -0.75 7.24
C ILE A 180 -14.68 -2.21 7.68
N LYS A 181 -13.61 -2.94 7.36
CA LYS A 181 -13.37 -4.29 7.86
C LYS A 181 -12.07 -4.35 8.64
N LEU A 182 -12.13 -4.94 9.83
CA LEU A 182 -10.93 -5.29 10.60
C LEU A 182 -10.49 -6.70 10.22
N SER A 183 -9.44 -6.78 9.43
CA SER A 183 -8.87 -8.03 8.93
C SER A 183 -7.79 -8.50 9.90
N THR A 184 -8.00 -9.69 10.47
CA THR A 184 -7.12 -10.25 11.50
C THR A 184 -6.12 -11.26 10.91
N ARG A 185 -5.31 -11.87 11.76
CA ARG A 185 -4.18 -12.74 11.39
C ARG A 185 -4.54 -13.84 10.41
N PRO A 186 -3.78 -13.98 9.30
CA PRO A 186 -3.90 -15.10 8.38
C PRO A 186 -3.18 -16.34 8.94
N GLU A 187 -3.45 -17.51 8.36
CA GLU A 187 -2.78 -18.77 8.70
C GLU A 187 -1.27 -18.67 8.45
N VAL A 188 -0.87 -18.14 7.28
CA VAL A 188 0.53 -17.96 6.90
C VAL A 188 0.96 -16.52 7.24
N ARG A 189 1.76 -16.37 8.30
CA ARG A 189 2.17 -15.07 8.84
C ARG A 189 3.59 -15.07 9.38
N VAL A 190 4.12 -13.89 9.67
CA VAL A 190 5.37 -13.66 10.42
C VAL A 190 5.04 -13.10 11.80
N GLY A 191 5.96 -13.25 12.75
CA GLY A 191 5.79 -12.81 14.13
C GLY A 191 5.14 -13.85 15.04
N SER A 192 5.27 -13.67 16.35
CA SER A 192 4.66 -14.54 17.36
C SER A 192 3.18 -14.21 17.58
N ASP A 193 2.44 -15.12 18.21
CA ASP A 193 1.04 -14.89 18.54
C ASP A 193 0.85 -13.69 19.49
N GLU A 194 1.78 -13.47 20.41
CA GLU A 194 1.75 -12.34 21.34
C GLU A 194 1.86 -11.00 20.60
N VAL A 195 2.71 -10.92 19.56
CA VAL A 195 2.84 -9.72 18.72
C VAL A 195 1.54 -9.46 17.96
N TRP A 196 0.91 -10.50 17.44
CA TRP A 196 -0.37 -10.41 16.75
C TRP A 196 -1.51 -10.01 17.70
N ASP A 197 -1.59 -10.61 18.89
CA ASP A 197 -2.59 -10.24 19.91
C ASP A 197 -2.50 -8.76 20.24
N LYS A 198 -1.28 -8.25 20.40
CA LYS A 198 -1.03 -6.84 20.69
C LYS A 198 -1.40 -5.92 19.52
N ALA A 199 -1.03 -6.27 18.31
CA ALA A 199 -1.33 -5.48 17.11
C ALA A 199 -2.83 -5.43 16.81
N GLU A 200 -3.53 -6.57 16.90
CA GLU A 200 -4.98 -6.66 16.70
C GLU A 200 -5.73 -5.85 17.76
N ALA A 201 -5.36 -6.00 19.04
CA ALA A 201 -5.98 -5.25 20.13
C ALA A 201 -5.76 -3.73 19.99
N ALA A 202 -4.56 -3.30 19.57
CA ALA A 202 -4.26 -1.89 19.36
C ALA A 202 -5.11 -1.31 18.23
N LEU A 203 -5.25 -2.04 17.10
CA LEU A 203 -6.02 -1.60 15.96
C LEU A 203 -7.53 -1.61 16.22
N GLU A 204 -8.05 -2.63 16.91
CA GLU A 204 -9.44 -2.70 17.33
C GLU A 204 -9.78 -1.54 18.27
N LYS A 205 -8.94 -1.29 19.27
CA LYS A 205 -9.11 -0.14 20.18
C LYS A 205 -9.11 1.18 19.41
N ALA A 206 -8.19 1.35 18.45
CA ALA A 206 -8.09 2.57 17.67
C ALA A 206 -9.36 2.83 16.86
N ILE A 207 -9.90 1.81 16.17
CA ILE A 207 -11.13 1.99 15.38
C ILE A 207 -12.37 2.20 16.25
N LEU A 208 -12.50 1.50 17.39
CA LEU A 208 -13.63 1.65 18.31
C LEU A 208 -13.78 3.08 18.86
N ASN A 209 -12.66 3.80 19.01
CA ASN A 209 -12.69 5.20 19.46
C ASN A 209 -13.13 6.19 18.36
N VAL A 210 -13.14 5.75 17.12
CA VAL A 210 -13.54 6.58 15.97
C VAL A 210 -14.93 6.17 15.45
N ARG A 211 -15.14 4.86 15.27
CA ARG A 211 -16.37 4.27 14.74
C ARG A 211 -16.61 2.89 15.35
N ASN A 212 -17.88 2.53 15.48
CA ASN A 212 -18.30 1.21 15.99
C ASN A 212 -19.04 0.36 14.95
N ASP A 213 -19.15 0.82 13.72
CA ASP A 213 -19.85 0.18 12.60
C ASP A 213 -18.88 -0.52 11.63
N PHE A 214 -17.86 -1.19 12.16
CA PHE A 214 -16.97 -2.02 11.37
C PHE A 214 -17.31 -3.52 11.49
N GLU A 215 -16.91 -4.30 10.52
CA GLU A 215 -17.05 -5.76 10.50
C GLU A 215 -15.70 -6.44 10.74
N LEU A 216 -15.74 -7.60 11.40
CA LEU A 216 -14.55 -8.48 11.50
C LEU A 216 -14.42 -9.32 10.23
N ASP A 217 -13.18 -9.42 9.71
CA ASP A 217 -12.82 -10.25 8.55
C ASP A 217 -11.65 -11.17 8.93
N PRO A 218 -11.94 -12.32 9.59
CA PRO A 218 -10.91 -13.18 10.13
C PRO A 218 -10.06 -13.84 9.03
N GLY A 219 -8.73 -13.78 9.19
CA GLY A 219 -7.79 -14.43 8.28
C GLY A 219 -7.36 -13.59 7.09
N GLU A 220 -7.92 -12.39 6.90
CA GLU A 220 -7.68 -11.54 5.73
C GLU A 220 -6.62 -10.44 5.98
N GLY A 221 -5.95 -10.47 7.13
CA GLY A 221 -4.82 -9.59 7.45
C GLY A 221 -3.63 -9.78 6.51
N ALA A 222 -2.74 -8.80 6.47
CA ALA A 222 -1.46 -8.97 5.78
C ALA A 222 -0.61 -10.01 6.52
N PHE A 223 0.35 -10.64 5.84
CA PHE A 223 1.21 -11.66 6.48
C PHE A 223 2.05 -11.08 7.63
N TYR A 224 2.22 -9.78 7.72
CA TYR A 224 3.03 -9.06 8.72
C TYR A 224 2.22 -8.29 9.77
N GLY A 225 0.91 -8.09 9.57
CA GLY A 225 0.08 -7.37 10.53
C GLY A 225 -1.40 -7.29 10.18
N PRO A 226 -2.25 -7.00 11.18
CA PRO A 226 -3.68 -6.77 10.96
C PRO A 226 -3.91 -5.44 10.24
N LYS A 227 -5.08 -5.29 9.63
CA LYS A 227 -5.42 -4.10 8.84
C LYS A 227 -6.89 -3.71 8.96
N LEU A 228 -7.13 -2.43 8.79
CA LEU A 228 -8.46 -1.89 8.48
C LEU A 228 -8.56 -1.73 6.97
N ASP A 229 -9.50 -2.42 6.34
CA ASP A 229 -9.80 -2.30 4.93
C ASP A 229 -10.98 -1.36 4.73
N PHE A 230 -10.81 -0.35 3.88
CA PHE A 230 -11.84 0.63 3.56
C PHE A 230 -12.39 0.33 2.17
N LYS A 231 -13.68 -0.01 2.11
CA LYS A 231 -14.34 -0.47 0.89
C LYS A 231 -15.30 0.56 0.37
N LEU A 232 -15.24 0.80 -0.92
CA LEU A 232 -16.21 1.62 -1.67
C LEU A 232 -17.10 0.73 -2.52
N THR A 233 -18.39 1.08 -2.59
CA THR A 233 -19.35 0.39 -3.45
C THR A 233 -19.55 1.19 -4.73
N ASP A 234 -19.38 0.55 -5.89
CA ASP A 234 -19.61 1.18 -7.18
C ASP A 234 -21.11 1.28 -7.54
N ALA A 235 -21.42 1.94 -8.64
CA ALA A 235 -22.79 2.20 -9.09
C ALA A 235 -23.61 0.94 -9.41
N ILE A 236 -22.97 -0.22 -9.55
CA ILE A 236 -23.63 -1.51 -9.81
C ILE A 236 -23.54 -2.47 -8.61
N GLY A 237 -23.19 -1.96 -7.42
CA GLY A 237 -23.20 -2.70 -6.17
C GLY A 237 -21.97 -3.57 -5.91
N ARG A 238 -20.86 -3.40 -6.64
CA ARG A 238 -19.62 -4.14 -6.37
C ARG A 238 -18.77 -3.39 -5.36
N GLU A 239 -18.22 -4.14 -4.41
CA GLU A 239 -17.27 -3.62 -3.42
C GLU A 239 -15.84 -3.61 -3.98
N TRP A 240 -15.11 -2.53 -3.68
CA TRP A 240 -13.71 -2.34 -4.02
C TRP A 240 -12.94 -1.86 -2.79
N GLN A 241 -11.88 -2.57 -2.43
CA GLN A 241 -10.94 -2.11 -1.42
C GLN A 241 -10.11 -0.97 -2.04
N CYS A 242 -10.24 0.24 -1.48
CA CYS A 242 -9.58 1.44 -2.00
C CYS A 242 -8.61 2.06 -1.01
N GLY A 243 -8.76 1.80 0.28
CA GLY A 243 -7.88 2.29 1.32
C GLY A 243 -7.58 1.20 2.34
N THR A 244 -6.44 1.32 3.00
CA THR A 244 -6.00 0.38 4.04
C THR A 244 -5.22 1.14 5.11
N PHE A 245 -5.46 0.80 6.38
CA PHE A 245 -4.62 1.21 7.50
C PHE A 245 -4.11 -0.05 8.21
N GLN A 246 -2.79 -0.24 8.26
CA GLN A 246 -2.17 -1.46 8.75
C GLN A 246 -1.30 -1.17 9.97
N ALA A 247 -1.38 -2.04 10.98
CA ALA A 247 -0.48 -2.02 12.13
C ALA A 247 0.63 -3.05 11.94
N ASP A 248 1.87 -2.61 11.90
CA ASP A 248 3.03 -3.47 11.68
C ASP A 248 4.02 -3.35 12.83
N PHE A 249 4.12 -4.41 13.62
CA PHE A 249 5.05 -4.56 14.74
C PHE A 249 6.26 -5.45 14.38
N ASN A 250 6.37 -5.90 13.12
CA ASN A 250 7.38 -6.86 12.69
C ASN A 250 8.45 -6.24 11.79
N LEU A 251 8.07 -5.57 10.71
CA LEU A 251 9.01 -5.05 9.71
C LEU A 251 9.97 -3.98 10.25
N PRO A 252 9.55 -3.05 11.14
CA PRO A 252 10.46 -2.03 11.66
C PRO A 252 11.64 -2.58 12.47
N GLU A 253 11.52 -3.80 13.00
CA GLU A 253 12.55 -4.47 13.81
C GLU A 253 13.46 -5.40 13.00
N ARG A 254 13.22 -5.55 11.71
CA ARG A 254 14.00 -6.40 10.77
C ARG A 254 14.90 -5.56 9.84
#